data_ded734931b911587f188ea548e7cbd55
#
_entry.id   ded734931b911587f188ea548e7cbd55
#
_cell.length_a   1.000
_cell.length_b   1.000
_cell.length_c   1.000
_cell.angle_alpha   90.00
_cell.angle_beta   90.00
_cell.angle_gamma   90.00
#
_symmetry.space_group_name_H-M   'P 1'
#
loop_
_entity.id
_entity.type
_entity.pdbx_description
1 polymer ?
#
loop_
_entity_poly.entity_id
_entity_poly.type
_entity_poly.pdbx_seq_one_letter_code
_entity_poly.pdbx_strand_id
1 'polypeptide(L)'
;MLEGMLIGAHVPSDDPLVEAAARGADCAQFFLSNPQSWKKPRPRQDAERLRAADLTLYVHAPYLVNVASANNKVRIPSRKILQDTCDAATEIGAAGVIVHGGHVDAQTNEREGFANWRKALQRLETDIPVLIENTAGGQHAMARHFDVLGRLWEQLEGFDVGFCLDTCHAHAAGEKLLDAVERLTTLVGRIDLLHVNDSKDEPGSGRDRHENLGRGQIDPELLVAIATAARAPMICETPGDAQAQADDIAWLRARTEALKG
;
A
#
# COMPACT_ATOMS: atom_id res chain seq x y z
N MET A 1 -26.69 3.24 0.20
CA MET A 1 -26.12 3.80 1.44
C MET A 1 -24.63 3.64 1.30
N LEU A 2 -23.85 4.73 1.43
CA LEU A 2 -22.40 4.61 1.50
C LEU A 2 -22.12 3.97 2.87
N GLU A 3 -21.80 2.68 2.88
CA GLU A 3 -21.17 2.05 4.04
C GLU A 3 -20.00 2.93 4.47
N GLY A 4 -19.81 3.11 5.78
CA GLY A 4 -18.78 3.99 6.29
C GLY A 4 -17.41 3.60 5.71
N MET A 5 -16.62 4.57 5.26
CA MET A 5 -15.25 4.32 4.80
C MET A 5 -14.45 3.74 5.97
N LEU A 6 -13.81 2.58 5.76
CA LEU A 6 -12.95 1.97 6.76
C LEU A 6 -11.68 2.80 6.91
N ILE A 7 -11.35 3.19 8.13
CA ILE A 7 -10.13 3.92 8.45
C ILE A 7 -9.36 3.15 9.52
N GLY A 8 -8.12 2.84 9.24
CA GLY A 8 -7.27 2.06 10.13
C GLY A 8 -5.81 2.47 10.09
N ALA A 9 -4.95 1.60 10.58
CA ALA A 9 -3.51 1.86 10.66
C ALA A 9 -2.67 0.62 10.36
N HIS A 10 -1.40 0.88 10.00
CA HIS A 10 -0.35 -0.14 10.03
C HIS A 10 0.03 -0.40 11.49
N VAL A 11 -0.14 -1.65 11.93
CA VAL A 11 -0.01 -2.02 13.33
C VAL A 11 1.11 -3.07 13.55
N PRO A 12 1.64 -3.17 14.78
CA PRO A 12 2.53 -4.27 15.16
C PRO A 12 1.89 -5.64 14.91
N SER A 13 2.70 -6.62 14.51
CA SER A 13 2.23 -7.94 14.07
C SER A 13 1.99 -8.95 15.21
N ASP A 14 2.35 -8.63 16.44
CA ASP A 14 2.24 -9.57 17.57
C ASP A 14 0.78 -9.90 17.90
N ASP A 15 -0.06 -8.90 18.07
CA ASP A 15 -1.52 -9.04 18.20
C ASP A 15 -2.25 -7.91 17.44
N PRO A 16 -2.45 -8.07 16.14
CA PRO A 16 -3.05 -7.01 15.31
C PRO A 16 -4.46 -6.58 15.74
N LEU A 17 -5.24 -7.47 16.35
CA LEU A 17 -6.60 -7.13 16.81
C LEU A 17 -6.57 -6.21 18.02
N VAL A 18 -5.68 -6.47 18.98
CA VAL A 18 -5.49 -5.60 20.16
C VAL A 18 -4.92 -4.25 19.72
N GLU A 19 -3.96 -4.26 18.81
CA GLU A 19 -3.32 -3.05 18.29
C GLU A 19 -4.29 -2.17 17.48
N ALA A 20 -5.16 -2.79 16.66
CA ALA A 20 -6.21 -2.08 15.95
C ALA A 20 -7.25 -1.47 16.90
N ALA A 21 -7.69 -2.24 17.91
CA ALA A 21 -8.63 -1.75 18.93
C ALA A 21 -8.06 -0.57 19.71
N ALA A 22 -6.78 -0.59 20.09
CA ALA A 22 -6.11 0.50 20.79
C ALA A 22 -6.07 1.81 19.98
N ARG A 23 -6.19 1.73 18.65
CA ARG A 23 -6.22 2.87 17.72
C ARG A 23 -7.63 3.28 17.29
N GLY A 24 -8.67 2.54 17.70
CA GLY A 24 -10.03 2.74 17.21
C GLY A 24 -10.15 2.53 15.68
N ALA A 25 -9.37 1.59 15.15
CA ALA A 25 -9.25 1.30 13.73
C ALA A 25 -10.36 0.36 13.24
N ASP A 26 -10.93 0.63 12.06
CA ASP A 26 -11.94 -0.20 11.37
C ASP A 26 -11.29 -1.27 10.47
N CYS A 27 -10.00 -1.10 10.15
CA CYS A 27 -9.18 -2.06 9.40
C CYS A 27 -7.73 -1.96 9.88
N ALA A 28 -6.92 -2.98 9.61
CA ALA A 28 -5.52 -2.99 10.02
C ALA A 28 -4.63 -3.59 8.94
N GLN A 29 -3.43 -3.04 8.81
CA GLN A 29 -2.35 -3.58 7.98
C GLN A 29 -1.17 -3.95 8.85
N PHE A 30 -0.47 -5.02 8.51
CA PHE A 30 0.74 -5.45 9.22
C PHE A 30 1.62 -6.35 8.36
N PHE A 31 2.85 -6.61 8.82
CA PHE A 31 3.75 -7.56 8.19
C PHE A 31 3.57 -8.97 8.77
N LEU A 32 3.56 -10.00 7.93
CA LEU A 32 3.58 -11.41 8.37
C LEU A 32 4.99 -11.97 8.60
N SER A 33 6.02 -11.22 8.18
CA SER A 33 7.42 -11.52 8.42
C SER A 33 8.22 -10.24 8.61
N ASN A 34 9.47 -10.35 9.05
CA ASN A 34 10.33 -9.17 9.15
C ASN A 34 10.49 -8.51 7.76
N PRO A 35 10.09 -7.22 7.59
CA PRO A 35 10.07 -6.54 6.29
C PRO A 35 11.46 -6.36 5.64
N GLN A 36 12.53 -6.52 6.40
CA GLN A 36 13.92 -6.46 5.93
C GLN A 36 14.57 -7.84 5.76
N SER A 37 13.78 -8.91 5.69
CA SER A 37 14.28 -10.28 5.64
C SER A 37 13.70 -11.06 4.46
N TRP A 38 14.54 -11.92 3.85
CA TRP A 38 14.13 -12.91 2.84
C TRP A 38 13.49 -14.17 3.44
N LYS A 39 13.18 -14.16 4.75
CA LYS A 39 12.53 -15.29 5.40
C LYS A 39 11.04 -15.25 5.13
N LYS A 40 10.50 -16.39 4.74
CA LYS A 40 9.04 -16.54 4.55
C LYS A 40 8.28 -16.32 5.87
N PRO A 41 7.01 -15.92 5.80
CA PRO A 41 6.11 -15.92 6.95
C PRO A 41 6.12 -17.25 7.68
N ARG A 42 5.99 -17.21 9.00
CA ARG A 42 5.77 -18.40 9.80
C ARG A 42 4.26 -18.63 9.97
N PRO A 43 3.79 -19.88 10.02
CA PRO A 43 2.39 -20.15 10.36
C PRO A 43 2.01 -19.45 11.65
N ARG A 44 0.88 -18.77 11.65
CA ARG A 44 0.36 -18.04 12.83
C ARG A 44 -0.52 -18.96 13.66
N GLN A 45 -0.28 -19.00 14.97
CA GLN A 45 -1.13 -19.78 15.90
C GLN A 45 -2.52 -19.15 16.08
N ASP A 46 -2.65 -17.87 15.82
CA ASP A 46 -3.87 -17.09 15.92
C ASP A 46 -4.61 -16.89 14.58
N ALA A 47 -4.23 -17.63 13.53
CA ALA A 47 -4.79 -17.46 12.18
C ALA A 47 -6.32 -17.59 12.15
N GLU A 48 -6.90 -18.56 12.88
CA GLU A 48 -8.35 -18.73 12.97
C GLU A 48 -9.02 -17.54 13.68
N ARG A 49 -8.40 -17.01 14.73
CA ARG A 49 -8.89 -15.82 15.46
C ARG A 49 -8.88 -14.59 14.56
N LEU A 50 -7.82 -14.39 13.79
CA LEU A 50 -7.70 -13.30 12.83
C LEU A 50 -8.76 -13.41 11.75
N ARG A 51 -8.95 -14.59 11.16
CA ARG A 51 -9.96 -14.85 10.13
C ARG A 51 -11.38 -14.65 10.61
N ALA A 52 -11.67 -14.97 11.88
CA ALA A 52 -13.00 -14.85 12.47
C ALA A 52 -13.31 -13.45 13.03
N ALA A 53 -12.35 -12.55 13.03
CA ALA A 53 -12.51 -11.20 13.56
C ALA A 53 -13.41 -10.35 12.65
N ASP A 54 -14.20 -9.49 13.25
CA ASP A 54 -14.95 -8.44 12.55
C ASP A 54 -14.02 -7.22 12.34
N LEU A 55 -12.92 -7.45 11.62
CA LEU A 55 -11.92 -6.45 11.29
C LEU A 55 -11.33 -6.78 9.91
N THR A 56 -11.36 -5.83 9.00
CA THR A 56 -10.72 -6.01 7.70
C THR A 56 -9.20 -5.95 7.84
N LEU A 57 -8.52 -7.02 7.41
CA LEU A 57 -7.06 -7.14 7.52
C LEU A 57 -6.40 -7.00 6.16
N TYR A 58 -5.28 -6.28 6.13
CA TYR A 58 -4.38 -6.18 5.00
C TYR A 58 -2.98 -6.63 5.40
N VAL A 59 -2.23 -7.15 4.45
CA VAL A 59 -0.85 -7.60 4.67
C VAL A 59 0.08 -6.83 3.75
N HIS A 60 1.11 -6.20 4.31
CA HIS A 60 2.15 -5.60 3.50
C HIS A 60 3.27 -6.61 3.24
N ALA A 61 3.65 -6.80 1.98
CA ALA A 61 4.79 -7.63 1.62
C ALA A 61 6.12 -6.98 2.10
N PRO A 62 7.16 -7.76 2.39
CA PRO A 62 8.45 -7.21 2.81
C PRO A 62 9.01 -6.20 1.80
N TYR A 63 9.63 -5.13 2.28
CA TYR A 63 10.24 -4.06 1.47
C TYR A 63 11.32 -4.57 0.48
N LEU A 64 11.93 -5.73 0.77
CA LEU A 64 12.91 -6.34 -0.11
C LEU A 64 12.31 -6.92 -1.40
N VAL A 65 11.00 -7.10 -1.46
CA VAL A 65 10.31 -7.66 -2.63
C VAL A 65 10.44 -6.71 -3.80
N ASN A 66 11.13 -7.15 -4.85
CA ASN A 66 11.27 -6.42 -6.10
C ASN A 66 11.14 -7.39 -7.28
N VAL A 67 9.91 -7.66 -7.68
CA VAL A 67 9.61 -8.58 -8.79
C VAL A 67 9.97 -8.00 -10.16
N ALA A 68 10.13 -6.68 -10.25
CA ALA A 68 10.53 -5.99 -11.46
C ALA A 68 12.02 -6.17 -11.82
N SER A 69 12.85 -6.49 -10.82
CA SER A 69 14.32 -6.52 -10.96
C SER A 69 14.80 -7.38 -12.13
N ALA A 70 15.75 -6.86 -12.92
CA ALA A 70 16.48 -7.62 -13.95
C ALA A 70 17.41 -8.68 -13.31
N ASN A 71 17.86 -8.45 -12.07
CA ASN A 71 18.73 -9.37 -11.35
C ASN A 71 17.97 -10.59 -10.83
N ASN A 72 18.28 -11.77 -11.38
CA ASN A 72 17.68 -13.04 -10.93
C ASN A 72 17.87 -13.34 -9.44
N LYS A 73 18.97 -12.87 -8.84
CA LYS A 73 19.23 -13.07 -7.41
C LYS A 73 18.30 -12.26 -6.50
N VAL A 74 17.63 -11.24 -7.06
CA VAL A 74 16.60 -10.43 -6.39
C VAL A 74 15.21 -10.88 -6.83
N ARG A 75 14.97 -10.97 -8.14
CA ARG A 75 13.65 -11.26 -8.72
C ARG A 75 13.10 -12.63 -8.31
N ILE A 76 13.93 -13.69 -8.36
CA ILE A 76 13.45 -15.05 -8.05
C ILE A 76 13.05 -15.17 -6.57
N PRO A 77 13.88 -14.77 -5.59
CA PRO A 77 13.46 -14.71 -4.20
C PRO A 77 12.23 -13.82 -3.97
N SER A 78 12.15 -12.66 -4.66
CA SER A 78 11.00 -11.75 -4.53
C SER A 78 9.68 -12.42 -4.90
N ARG A 79 9.64 -13.16 -6.02
CA ARG A 79 8.44 -13.90 -6.42
C ARG A 79 8.04 -14.96 -5.40
N LYS A 80 9.06 -15.67 -4.86
CA LYS A 80 8.81 -16.69 -3.84
C LYS A 80 8.24 -16.09 -2.56
N ILE A 81 8.84 -14.99 -2.08
CA ILE A 81 8.35 -14.32 -0.87
C ILE A 81 6.96 -13.73 -1.09
N LEU A 82 6.67 -13.18 -2.28
CA LEU A 82 5.34 -12.70 -2.60
C LEU A 82 4.31 -13.84 -2.55
N GLN A 83 4.61 -15.01 -3.14
CA GLN A 83 3.76 -16.21 -3.05
C GLN A 83 3.57 -16.64 -1.59
N ASP A 84 4.66 -16.83 -0.84
CA ASP A 84 4.61 -17.22 0.57
C ASP A 84 3.81 -16.20 1.43
N THR A 85 3.82 -14.90 1.06
CA THR A 85 3.05 -13.84 1.73
C THR A 85 1.57 -13.95 1.39
N CYS A 86 1.22 -14.18 0.12
CA CYS A 86 -0.17 -14.38 -0.30
C CYS A 86 -0.78 -15.61 0.36
N ASP A 87 -0.04 -16.73 0.40
CA ASP A 87 -0.48 -17.95 1.05
C ASP A 87 -0.80 -17.71 2.54
N ALA A 88 0.12 -17.06 3.26
CA ALA A 88 -0.06 -16.76 4.68
C ALA A 88 -1.15 -15.69 4.92
N ALA A 89 -1.34 -14.73 4.02
CA ALA A 89 -2.43 -13.76 4.07
C ALA A 89 -3.80 -14.43 3.85
N THR A 90 -3.87 -15.41 2.97
CA THR A 90 -5.07 -16.24 2.77
C THR A 90 -5.43 -17.04 4.03
N GLU A 91 -4.43 -17.59 4.73
CA GLU A 91 -4.66 -18.34 5.98
C GLU A 91 -5.34 -17.49 7.07
N ILE A 92 -5.06 -16.20 7.14
CA ILE A 92 -5.66 -15.28 8.12
C ILE A 92 -6.91 -14.56 7.60
N GLY A 93 -7.33 -14.80 6.37
CA GLY A 93 -8.50 -14.16 5.76
C GLY A 93 -8.29 -12.68 5.44
N ALA A 94 -7.08 -12.27 5.10
CA ALA A 94 -6.80 -10.88 4.72
C ALA A 94 -7.54 -10.49 3.43
N ALA A 95 -7.89 -9.21 3.30
CA ALA A 95 -8.59 -8.65 2.14
C ALA A 95 -7.65 -8.34 0.96
N GLY A 96 -6.33 -8.23 1.21
CA GLY A 96 -5.35 -7.98 0.16
C GLY A 96 -3.91 -8.00 0.66
N VAL A 97 -3.00 -8.12 -0.29
CA VAL A 97 -1.54 -8.04 -0.06
C VAL A 97 -1.00 -6.83 -0.82
N ILE A 98 -0.43 -5.88 -0.09
CA ILE A 98 0.22 -4.69 -0.64
C ILE A 98 1.68 -5.01 -0.97
N VAL A 99 2.13 -4.54 -2.12
CA VAL A 99 3.53 -4.71 -2.55
C VAL A 99 4.00 -3.52 -3.36
N HIS A 100 5.17 -2.98 -3.04
CA HIS A 100 5.76 -1.90 -3.81
C HIS A 100 5.97 -2.27 -5.28
N GLY A 101 5.84 -1.31 -6.19
CA GLY A 101 6.05 -1.52 -7.62
C GLY A 101 7.44 -2.01 -8.01
N GLY A 102 8.42 -1.88 -7.11
CA GLY A 102 9.80 -2.28 -7.37
C GLY A 102 10.51 -1.37 -8.38
N HIS A 103 11.70 -1.77 -8.80
CA HIS A 103 12.54 -0.99 -9.69
C HIS A 103 13.47 -1.87 -10.53
N VAL A 104 13.96 -1.30 -11.62
CA VAL A 104 15.09 -1.84 -12.40
C VAL A 104 16.35 -1.02 -12.12
N ASP A 105 17.51 -1.51 -12.53
CA ASP A 105 18.76 -0.75 -12.47
C ASP A 105 18.90 0.24 -13.64
N ALA A 106 19.88 1.13 -13.56
CA ALA A 106 20.09 2.21 -14.53
C ALA A 106 20.45 1.72 -15.96
N GLN A 107 20.90 0.49 -16.12
CA GLN A 107 21.25 -0.10 -17.41
C GLN A 107 20.08 -0.88 -18.00
N THR A 108 19.04 -1.13 -17.23
CA THR A 108 17.88 -1.94 -17.64
C THR A 108 16.75 -1.05 -18.16
N ASN A 109 16.18 -1.44 -19.30
CA ASN A 109 15.00 -0.76 -19.83
C ASN A 109 13.78 -1.05 -18.92
N GLU A 110 12.96 -0.04 -18.63
CA GLU A 110 11.72 -0.18 -17.85
C GLU A 110 10.78 -1.28 -18.36
N ARG A 111 10.76 -1.51 -19.68
CA ARG A 111 9.97 -2.59 -20.32
C ARG A 111 10.33 -3.98 -19.78
N GLU A 112 11.58 -4.20 -19.38
CA GLU A 112 11.98 -5.46 -18.74
C GLU A 112 11.35 -5.59 -17.36
N GLY A 113 11.28 -4.50 -16.59
CA GLY A 113 10.59 -4.45 -15.31
C GLY A 113 9.11 -4.77 -15.45
N PHE A 114 8.44 -4.18 -16.43
CA PHE A 114 7.03 -4.47 -16.74
C PHE A 114 6.82 -5.94 -17.14
N ALA A 115 7.67 -6.46 -18.03
CA ALA A 115 7.63 -7.87 -18.41
C ALA A 115 7.89 -8.82 -17.24
N ASN A 116 8.73 -8.42 -16.29
CA ASN A 116 8.99 -9.18 -15.08
C ASN A 116 7.78 -9.18 -14.13
N TRP A 117 7.07 -8.06 -14.00
CA TRP A 117 5.78 -7.99 -13.29
C TRP A 117 4.76 -8.92 -13.93
N ARG A 118 4.55 -8.83 -15.25
CA ARG A 118 3.64 -9.73 -15.95
C ARG A 118 3.96 -11.19 -15.69
N LYS A 119 5.24 -11.58 -15.79
CA LYS A 119 5.70 -12.95 -15.48
C LYS A 119 5.52 -13.34 -14.00
N ALA A 120 5.57 -12.37 -13.10
CA ALA A 120 5.32 -12.64 -11.68
C ALA A 120 3.85 -13.00 -11.48
N LEU A 121 2.92 -12.19 -12.00
CA LEU A 121 1.47 -12.44 -11.90
C LEU A 121 1.04 -13.72 -12.62
N GLN A 122 1.63 -14.03 -13.79
CA GLN A 122 1.37 -15.30 -14.50
C GLN A 122 1.71 -16.56 -13.69
N ARG A 123 2.58 -16.44 -12.69
CA ARG A 123 3.09 -17.55 -11.88
C ARG A 123 2.61 -17.51 -10.43
N LEU A 124 1.97 -16.45 -10.07
CA LEU A 124 1.40 -16.28 -8.75
C LEU A 124 0.10 -17.08 -8.68
N GLU A 125 0.03 -18.01 -7.75
CA GLU A 125 -1.14 -18.82 -7.49
C GLU A 125 -1.83 -18.29 -6.23
N THR A 126 -2.84 -17.43 -6.40
CA THR A 126 -3.52 -16.81 -5.27
C THR A 126 -4.91 -16.32 -5.66
N ASP A 127 -5.85 -16.45 -4.72
CA ASP A 127 -7.18 -15.85 -4.82
C ASP A 127 -7.27 -14.52 -4.04
N ILE A 128 -6.22 -14.17 -3.27
CA ILE A 128 -6.19 -12.90 -2.54
C ILE A 128 -5.74 -11.77 -3.47
N PRO A 129 -6.41 -10.60 -3.46
CA PRO A 129 -6.00 -9.46 -4.25
C PRO A 129 -4.58 -9.01 -3.94
N VAL A 130 -3.77 -8.77 -4.98
CA VAL A 130 -2.45 -8.15 -4.86
C VAL A 130 -2.56 -6.69 -5.29
N LEU A 131 -2.19 -5.77 -4.41
CA LEU A 131 -2.28 -4.33 -4.62
C LEU A 131 -0.87 -3.77 -4.83
N ILE A 132 -0.60 -3.27 -6.03
CA ILE A 132 0.68 -2.60 -6.30
C ILE A 132 0.61 -1.19 -5.74
N GLU A 133 1.61 -0.83 -4.93
CA GLU A 133 1.70 0.49 -4.31
C GLU A 133 2.66 1.39 -5.08
N ASN A 134 2.29 2.69 -5.21
CA ASN A 134 3.23 3.70 -5.69
C ASN A 134 4.36 3.93 -4.67
N THR A 135 5.50 4.43 -5.14
CA THR A 135 6.71 4.59 -4.32
C THR A 135 7.26 6.01 -4.37
N ALA A 136 7.82 6.48 -3.25
CA ALA A 136 8.35 7.84 -3.10
C ALA A 136 9.55 8.14 -3.99
N GLY A 137 10.48 7.20 -4.07
CA GLY A 137 11.80 7.40 -4.66
C GLY A 137 12.21 6.31 -5.65
N GLY A 138 13.48 6.42 -6.10
CA GLY A 138 14.04 5.50 -7.09
C GLY A 138 13.86 5.99 -8.53
N GLN A 139 14.99 6.28 -9.20
CA GLN A 139 14.97 6.85 -10.56
C GLN A 139 14.30 5.90 -11.59
N HIS A 140 14.39 4.60 -11.36
CA HIS A 140 13.87 3.55 -12.25
C HIS A 140 12.80 2.69 -11.55
N ALA A 141 12.03 3.30 -10.66
CA ALA A 141 10.92 2.63 -9.99
C ALA A 141 9.72 2.50 -10.93
N MET A 142 9.08 1.33 -10.87
CA MET A 142 7.96 0.99 -11.78
C MET A 142 6.65 1.70 -11.42
N ALA A 143 6.52 2.20 -10.19
CA ALA A 143 5.30 2.83 -9.70
C ALA A 143 5.55 4.18 -9.01
N ARG A 144 6.65 4.87 -9.29
CA ARG A 144 6.94 6.19 -8.73
C ARG A 144 6.13 7.28 -9.41
N HIS A 145 6.22 7.35 -10.74
CA HIS A 145 5.54 8.36 -11.53
C HIS A 145 4.29 7.78 -12.19
N PHE A 146 3.21 8.53 -12.19
CA PHE A 146 1.90 8.06 -12.69
C PHE A 146 1.92 7.68 -14.17
N ASP A 147 2.77 8.32 -14.98
CA ASP A 147 2.95 7.94 -16.39
C ASP A 147 3.67 6.61 -16.54
N VAL A 148 4.65 6.29 -15.68
CA VAL A 148 5.32 4.98 -15.65
C VAL A 148 4.35 3.91 -15.15
N LEU A 149 3.58 4.23 -14.12
CA LEU A 149 2.54 3.36 -13.58
C LEU A 149 1.50 3.01 -14.63
N GLY A 150 1.03 3.99 -15.42
CA GLY A 150 0.09 3.75 -16.52
C GLY A 150 0.66 2.75 -17.55
N ARG A 151 1.92 2.90 -17.95
CA ARG A 151 2.59 1.95 -18.86
C ARG A 151 2.78 0.56 -18.23
N LEU A 152 3.01 0.48 -16.92
CA LEU A 152 3.00 -0.80 -16.22
C LEU A 152 1.61 -1.44 -16.32
N TRP A 153 0.54 -0.69 -16.04
CA TRP A 153 -0.84 -1.19 -16.04
C TRP A 153 -1.27 -1.72 -17.41
N GLU A 154 -0.89 -1.04 -18.49
CA GLU A 154 -1.09 -1.55 -19.86
C GLU A 154 -0.48 -2.95 -20.07
N GLN A 155 0.69 -3.22 -19.45
CA GLN A 155 1.33 -4.53 -19.55
C GLN A 155 0.69 -5.59 -18.63
N LEU A 156 -0.08 -5.15 -17.64
CA LEU A 156 -0.79 -6.02 -16.71
C LEU A 156 -2.25 -6.26 -17.11
N GLU A 157 -2.68 -5.76 -18.26
CA GLU A 157 -4.01 -6.03 -18.78
C GLU A 157 -4.33 -7.53 -18.81
N GLY A 158 -5.51 -7.88 -18.29
CA GLY A 158 -5.99 -9.26 -18.15
C GLY A 158 -5.60 -9.94 -16.83
N PHE A 159 -4.89 -9.27 -15.93
CA PHE A 159 -4.70 -9.72 -14.55
C PHE A 159 -5.59 -8.92 -13.60
N ASP A 160 -6.14 -9.59 -12.60
CA ASP A 160 -6.86 -8.93 -11.50
C ASP A 160 -5.86 -8.46 -10.44
N VAL A 161 -5.16 -7.36 -10.77
CA VAL A 161 -4.24 -6.67 -9.87
C VAL A 161 -4.85 -5.34 -9.46
N GLY A 162 -4.81 -5.02 -8.18
CA GLY A 162 -5.31 -3.78 -7.62
C GLY A 162 -4.21 -2.73 -7.40
N PHE A 163 -4.63 -1.56 -6.97
CA PHE A 163 -3.74 -0.43 -6.73
C PHE A 163 -3.91 0.13 -5.31
N CYS A 164 -2.79 0.34 -4.63
CA CYS A 164 -2.70 1.08 -3.39
C CYS A 164 -2.07 2.45 -3.65
N LEU A 165 -2.80 3.53 -3.36
CA LEU A 165 -2.26 4.88 -3.44
C LEU A 165 -1.70 5.30 -2.07
N ASP A 166 -0.40 5.59 -2.00
CA ASP A 166 0.20 6.30 -0.87
C ASP A 166 0.36 7.79 -1.19
N THR A 167 -0.21 8.64 -0.32
CA THR A 167 -0.22 10.10 -0.49
C THR A 167 1.15 10.73 -0.25
N CYS A 168 1.91 10.24 0.74
CA CYS A 168 3.28 10.68 0.99
C CYS A 168 4.20 10.30 -0.17
N HIS A 169 4.07 9.09 -0.69
CA HIS A 169 4.86 8.63 -1.83
C HIS A 169 4.57 9.45 -3.09
N ALA A 170 3.30 9.73 -3.39
CA ALA A 170 2.94 10.56 -4.54
C ALA A 170 3.49 11.99 -4.40
N HIS A 171 3.39 12.60 -3.21
CA HIS A 171 3.97 13.89 -2.89
C HIS A 171 5.51 13.88 -3.04
N ALA A 172 6.17 12.89 -2.46
CA ALA A 172 7.63 12.74 -2.53
C ALA A 172 8.12 12.45 -3.96
N ALA A 173 7.31 11.79 -4.79
CA ALA A 173 7.60 11.62 -6.21
C ALA A 173 7.46 12.92 -7.02
N GLY A 174 6.79 13.95 -6.48
CA GLY A 174 6.52 15.22 -7.15
C GLY A 174 5.26 15.20 -8.02
N GLU A 175 4.36 14.24 -7.79
CA GLU A 175 3.08 14.17 -8.48
C GLU A 175 2.11 15.25 -7.97
N LYS A 176 1.25 15.73 -8.85
CA LYS A 176 0.20 16.68 -8.47
C LYS A 176 -0.90 15.93 -7.72
N LEU A 177 -1.07 16.27 -6.45
CA LEU A 177 -2.06 15.61 -5.59
C LEU A 177 -3.50 16.05 -5.89
N LEU A 178 -3.70 17.26 -6.39
CA LEU A 178 -5.03 17.85 -6.62
C LEU A 178 -5.91 16.98 -7.56
N ASP A 179 -5.33 16.40 -8.59
CA ASP A 179 -6.00 15.57 -9.60
C ASP A 179 -5.56 14.10 -9.56
N ALA A 180 -4.86 13.69 -8.49
CA ALA A 180 -4.23 12.38 -8.39
C ALA A 180 -5.23 11.23 -8.53
N VAL A 181 -6.38 11.30 -7.85
CA VAL A 181 -7.40 10.24 -7.88
C VAL A 181 -8.01 10.10 -9.27
N GLU A 182 -8.35 11.21 -9.93
CA GLU A 182 -8.91 11.19 -11.29
C GLU A 182 -7.92 10.60 -12.29
N ARG A 183 -6.65 11.07 -12.25
CA ARG A 183 -5.58 10.56 -13.12
C ARG A 183 -5.34 9.08 -12.90
N LEU A 184 -5.21 8.66 -11.65
CA LEU A 184 -4.98 7.25 -11.32
C LEU A 184 -6.16 6.38 -11.71
N THR A 185 -7.39 6.79 -11.45
CA THR A 185 -8.57 6.04 -11.89
C THR A 185 -8.60 5.87 -13.42
N THR A 186 -8.14 6.88 -14.16
CA THR A 186 -8.01 6.78 -15.62
C THR A 186 -6.92 5.79 -16.03
N LEU A 187 -5.79 5.74 -15.32
CA LEU A 187 -4.64 4.92 -15.67
C LEU A 187 -4.76 3.46 -15.21
N VAL A 188 -5.29 3.23 -13.99
CA VAL A 188 -5.30 1.92 -13.34
C VAL A 188 -6.72 1.36 -13.11
N GLY A 189 -7.75 2.13 -13.43
CA GLY A 189 -9.16 1.75 -13.35
C GLY A 189 -9.80 1.99 -11.99
N ARG A 190 -9.13 1.70 -10.89
CA ARG A 190 -9.64 1.86 -9.51
C ARG A 190 -8.50 2.05 -8.51
N ILE A 191 -8.83 2.59 -7.34
CA ILE A 191 -7.97 2.57 -6.15
C ILE A 191 -8.62 1.61 -5.17
N ASP A 192 -7.90 0.55 -4.76
CA ASP A 192 -8.43 -0.50 -3.90
C ASP A 192 -8.11 -0.27 -2.42
N LEU A 193 -7.03 0.47 -2.16
CA LEU A 193 -6.58 0.86 -0.82
C LEU A 193 -5.90 2.23 -0.90
N LEU A 194 -6.00 3.01 0.17
CA LEU A 194 -5.33 4.29 0.31
C LEU A 194 -4.43 4.26 1.56
N HIS A 195 -3.13 4.47 1.40
CA HIS A 195 -2.26 4.85 2.49
C HIS A 195 -2.33 6.37 2.63
N VAL A 196 -2.96 6.83 3.72
CA VAL A 196 -3.11 8.27 4.00
C VAL A 196 -2.02 8.69 4.95
N ASN A 197 -0.96 9.25 4.40
CA ASN A 197 0.23 9.68 5.11
C ASN A 197 0.56 11.12 4.73
N ASP A 198 0.91 11.95 5.71
CA ASP A 198 1.53 13.25 5.46
C ASP A 198 3.05 13.05 5.25
N SER A 199 3.75 14.05 4.78
CA SER A 199 5.18 13.98 4.46
C SER A 199 5.99 14.98 5.28
N LYS A 200 7.15 14.55 5.80
CA LYS A 200 8.13 15.45 6.42
C LYS A 200 8.86 16.32 5.41
N ASP A 201 8.92 15.90 4.17
CA ASP A 201 9.74 16.51 3.13
C ASP A 201 8.91 17.25 2.09
N GLU A 202 9.57 18.16 1.39
CA GLU A 202 9.00 18.92 0.27
C GLU A 202 8.61 18.02 -0.92
N PRO A 203 7.69 18.50 -1.78
CA PRO A 203 7.30 17.79 -2.99
C PRO A 203 8.51 17.47 -3.87
N GLY A 204 8.54 16.25 -4.42
CA GLY A 204 9.62 15.83 -5.32
C GLY A 204 10.93 15.46 -4.63
N SER A 205 10.96 15.41 -3.31
CA SER A 205 12.16 15.04 -2.52
C SER A 205 12.68 13.63 -2.79
N GLY A 206 11.81 12.73 -3.24
CA GLY A 206 12.11 11.31 -3.41
C GLY A 206 12.35 10.56 -2.10
N ARG A 207 11.96 11.16 -0.96
CA ARG A 207 12.16 10.60 0.38
C ARG A 207 10.86 10.07 0.94
N ASP A 208 10.89 8.81 1.35
CA ASP A 208 9.83 8.16 2.07
C ASP A 208 9.99 8.43 3.57
N ARG A 209 9.35 9.51 4.04
CA ARG A 209 9.34 9.89 5.47
C ARG A 209 7.97 10.42 5.85
N HIS A 210 7.15 9.52 6.37
CA HIS A 210 5.80 9.83 6.83
C HIS A 210 5.80 10.79 8.02
N GLU A 211 4.77 11.65 8.07
CA GLU A 211 4.43 12.51 9.20
C GLU A 211 2.97 12.27 9.60
N ASN A 212 2.61 12.65 10.82
CA ASN A 212 1.23 12.62 11.28
C ASN A 212 0.37 13.60 10.48
N LEU A 213 -0.89 13.27 10.27
CA LEU A 213 -1.80 14.00 9.38
C LEU A 213 -1.99 15.46 9.81
N GLY A 214 -1.78 16.37 8.87
CA GLY A 214 -1.84 17.82 9.07
C GLY A 214 -0.67 18.41 9.83
N ARG A 215 0.44 17.66 9.98
CA ARG A 215 1.68 18.13 10.63
C ARG A 215 2.88 18.18 9.70
N GLY A 216 2.72 17.71 8.46
CA GLY A 216 3.77 17.67 7.45
C GLY A 216 3.64 18.76 6.39
N GLN A 217 4.10 18.45 5.19
CA GLN A 217 4.21 19.36 4.06
C GLN A 217 3.04 19.24 3.06
N ILE A 218 2.18 18.23 3.21
CA ILE A 218 1.00 18.09 2.35
C ILE A 218 -0.12 18.96 2.91
N ASP A 219 -0.74 19.76 2.03
CA ASP A 219 -1.92 20.53 2.43
C ASP A 219 -2.99 19.61 3.01
N PRO A 220 -3.43 19.83 4.26
CA PRO A 220 -4.45 19.01 4.91
C PRO A 220 -5.75 18.86 4.10
N GLU A 221 -6.15 19.91 3.38
CA GLU A 221 -7.36 19.86 2.53
C GLU A 221 -7.19 18.92 1.33
N LEU A 222 -5.96 18.80 0.79
CA LEU A 222 -5.66 17.82 -0.27
C LEU A 222 -5.69 16.39 0.26
N LEU A 223 -5.18 16.13 1.47
CA LEU A 223 -5.28 14.80 2.08
C LEU A 223 -6.74 14.37 2.21
N VAL A 224 -7.60 15.26 2.72
CA VAL A 224 -9.02 14.99 2.90
C VAL A 224 -9.74 14.82 1.56
N ALA A 225 -9.41 15.65 0.57
CA ALA A 225 -9.98 15.56 -0.77
C ALA A 225 -9.64 14.22 -1.45
N ILE A 226 -8.38 13.76 -1.36
CA ILE A 226 -7.94 12.47 -1.88
C ILE A 226 -8.66 11.33 -1.15
N ALA A 227 -8.68 11.37 0.19
CA ALA A 227 -9.33 10.38 1.02
C ALA A 227 -10.82 10.22 0.68
N THR A 228 -11.49 11.33 0.43
CA THR A 228 -12.92 11.33 0.07
C THR A 228 -13.15 10.85 -1.37
N ALA A 229 -12.30 11.28 -2.31
CA ALA A 229 -12.45 10.96 -3.73
C ALA A 229 -12.10 9.51 -4.06
N ALA A 230 -11.11 8.92 -3.38
CA ALA A 230 -10.65 7.55 -3.63
C ALA A 230 -11.71 6.49 -3.32
N ARG A 231 -12.59 6.73 -2.35
CA ARG A 231 -13.68 5.81 -1.92
C ARG A 231 -13.19 4.40 -1.59
N ALA A 232 -11.97 4.30 -1.12
CA ALA A 232 -11.30 3.05 -0.74
C ALA A 232 -11.10 2.99 0.78
N PRO A 233 -10.87 1.80 1.36
CA PRO A 233 -10.37 1.69 2.72
C PRO A 233 -9.06 2.47 2.90
N MET A 234 -8.82 2.98 4.10
CA MET A 234 -7.69 3.86 4.41
C MET A 234 -6.83 3.29 5.53
N ILE A 235 -5.53 3.33 5.34
CA ILE A 235 -4.52 2.94 6.34
C ILE A 235 -3.60 4.12 6.60
N CYS A 236 -3.45 4.51 7.87
CA CYS A 236 -2.41 5.43 8.32
C CYS A 236 -1.14 4.64 8.67
N GLU A 237 -0.03 4.97 8.04
CA GLU A 237 1.30 4.44 8.36
C GLU A 237 2.17 5.51 9.04
N THR A 238 1.50 6.41 9.73
CA THR A 238 2.08 7.57 10.39
C THR A 238 2.94 7.18 11.58
N PRO A 239 3.96 7.98 11.93
CA PRO A 239 4.87 7.67 13.02
C PRO A 239 4.21 7.86 14.39
N GLY A 240 4.83 7.26 15.41
CA GLY A 240 4.43 7.40 16.80
C GLY A 240 3.87 6.11 17.39
N ASP A 241 3.25 6.24 18.55
CA ASP A 241 2.60 5.15 19.29
C ASP A 241 1.13 4.96 18.87
N ALA A 242 0.44 4.07 19.57
CA ALA A 242 -0.97 3.79 19.31
C ALA A 242 -1.85 5.04 19.46
N GLN A 243 -1.54 5.93 20.40
CA GLN A 243 -2.32 7.14 20.59
C GLN A 243 -2.13 8.14 19.45
N ALA A 244 -0.89 8.33 18.98
CA ALA A 244 -0.60 9.20 17.83
C ALA A 244 -1.35 8.75 16.57
N GLN A 245 -1.37 7.45 16.28
CA GLN A 245 -2.13 6.89 15.16
C GLN A 245 -3.65 6.94 15.38
N ALA A 246 -4.13 6.79 16.63
CA ALA A 246 -5.54 6.99 16.97
C ALA A 246 -5.98 8.45 16.70
N ASP A 247 -5.12 9.41 17.03
CA ASP A 247 -5.36 10.83 16.76
C ASP A 247 -5.45 11.11 15.26
N ASP A 248 -4.60 10.47 14.43
CA ASP A 248 -4.65 10.58 12.97
C ASP A 248 -5.95 9.97 12.39
N ILE A 249 -6.35 8.79 12.87
CA ILE A 249 -7.61 8.16 12.48
C ILE A 249 -8.80 9.06 12.83
N ALA A 250 -8.82 9.60 14.05
CA ALA A 250 -9.87 10.51 14.48
C ALA A 250 -9.88 11.82 13.66
N TRP A 251 -8.70 12.36 13.35
CA TRP A 251 -8.52 13.54 12.52
C TRP A 251 -9.10 13.33 11.11
N LEU A 252 -8.80 12.19 10.49
CA LEU A 252 -9.28 11.85 9.16
C LEU A 252 -10.79 11.59 9.15
N ARG A 253 -11.29 10.82 10.13
CA ARG A 253 -12.71 10.50 10.29
C ARG A 253 -13.56 11.77 10.39
N ALA A 254 -13.20 12.68 11.30
CA ALA A 254 -13.93 13.92 11.51
C ALA A 254 -14.02 14.80 10.24
N ARG A 255 -12.93 14.86 9.46
CA ARG A 255 -12.89 15.70 8.25
C ARG A 255 -13.61 15.08 7.05
N THR A 256 -13.49 13.76 6.88
CA THR A 256 -14.20 13.06 5.79
C THR A 256 -15.71 12.99 6.04
N GLU A 257 -16.16 12.93 7.28
CA GLU A 257 -17.58 13.00 7.64
C GLU A 257 -18.17 14.40 7.40
N ALA A 258 -17.43 15.45 7.71
CA ALA A 258 -17.87 16.83 7.49
C ALA A 258 -18.17 17.17 6.02
N LEU A 259 -17.54 16.46 5.07
CA LEU A 259 -17.80 16.64 3.63
C LEU A 259 -19.01 15.86 3.11
N LYS A 260 -19.65 15.03 3.95
CA LYS A 260 -20.86 14.25 3.58
C LYS A 260 -22.17 14.99 3.88
N GLY A 261 -22.11 16.07 4.65
CA GLY A 261 -23.26 16.90 5.05
C GLY A 261 -23.38 18.13 4.21
#